data_755bfaaadf5a3b52ac4ccafd03bec125
#
_entry.id   755bfaaadf5a3b52ac4ccafd03bec125
#
_cell.length_a   1.000
_cell.length_b   1.000
_cell.length_c   1.000
_cell.angle_alpha   90.00
_cell.angle_beta   90.00
_cell.angle_gamma   90.00
#
_symmetry.space_group_name_H-M   'P 1'
#
loop_
_entity.id
_entity.type
_entity.pdbx_description
1 polymer ?
#
loop_
_entity_poly.entity_id
_entity_poly.type
_entity_poly.pdbx_seq_one_letter_code
_entity_poly.pdbx_strand_id
1 'polypeptide(L)'
;MIEIASQIVLCLVIAALIGFFIGLIVGKLIGEKNQSSIYSANTVSHVGAQSNIYNKPLIRSAPRPMGKDSLQEIEGIDKNLEVRLNEIGIFHFDQIAEWTPKNCKWIEEHLKLEHNQIEEENWLVEAKNLSKNPKIR
;
A
#
# COMPACT_ATOMS: atom_id res chain seq x y z
N MET A 1 -60.46 12.27 7.68
CA MET A 1 -59.30 12.85 8.39
C MET A 1 -58.24 11.83 8.79
N ILE A 2 -58.57 10.55 8.95
CA ILE A 2 -57.62 9.50 9.32
C ILE A 2 -56.70 9.09 8.15
N GLU A 3 -57.19 9.15 6.91
CA GLU A 3 -56.40 8.78 5.72
C GLU A 3 -55.26 9.74 5.41
N ILE A 4 -55.44 11.04 5.64
CA ILE A 4 -54.42 12.07 5.38
C ILE A 4 -53.25 11.93 6.39
N ALA A 5 -53.58 11.64 7.65
CA ALA A 5 -52.56 11.38 8.69
C ALA A 5 -51.73 10.14 8.40
N SER A 6 -52.38 9.08 7.90
CA SER A 6 -51.66 7.84 7.48
C SER A 6 -50.72 8.08 6.31
N GLN A 7 -51.09 8.86 5.33
CA GLN A 7 -50.22 9.20 4.19
C GLN A 7 -49.00 10.03 4.60
N ILE A 8 -49.18 10.99 5.49
CA ILE A 8 -48.09 11.81 5.99
C ILE A 8 -47.07 10.97 6.77
N VAL A 9 -47.53 10.06 7.64
CA VAL A 9 -46.66 9.14 8.39
C VAL A 9 -45.87 8.21 7.45
N LEU A 10 -46.53 7.67 6.42
CA LEU A 10 -45.88 6.82 5.42
C LEU A 10 -44.77 7.58 4.67
N CYS A 11 -45.02 8.79 4.23
CA CYS A 11 -44.00 9.60 3.56
C CYS A 11 -42.81 9.91 4.47
N LEU A 12 -43.05 10.19 5.75
CA LEU A 12 -41.94 10.42 6.71
C LEU A 12 -41.09 9.18 6.96
N VAL A 13 -41.72 8.01 7.05
CA VAL A 13 -40.99 6.73 7.21
C VAL A 13 -40.13 6.43 5.99
N ILE A 14 -40.68 6.63 4.78
CA ILE A 14 -39.92 6.42 3.54
C ILE A 14 -38.74 7.40 3.46
N ALA A 15 -38.94 8.66 3.77
CA ALA A 15 -37.86 9.66 3.77
C ALA A 15 -36.76 9.32 4.79
N ALA A 16 -37.13 8.84 5.97
CA ALA A 16 -36.17 8.39 6.99
C ALA A 16 -35.35 7.18 6.53
N LEU A 17 -35.98 6.20 5.88
CA LEU A 17 -35.28 5.03 5.35
C LEU A 17 -34.31 5.40 4.24
N ILE A 18 -34.71 6.28 3.32
CA ILE A 18 -33.82 6.74 2.24
C ILE A 18 -32.62 7.48 2.82
N GLY A 19 -32.84 8.37 3.79
CA GLY A 19 -31.75 9.08 4.48
C GLY A 19 -30.79 8.15 5.21
N PHE A 20 -31.32 7.10 5.85
CA PHE A 20 -30.53 6.09 6.53
C PHE A 20 -29.65 5.29 5.56
N PHE A 21 -30.20 4.84 4.41
CA PHE A 21 -29.44 4.13 3.38
C PHE A 21 -28.36 5.01 2.75
N ILE A 22 -28.67 6.26 2.44
CA ILE A 22 -27.67 7.19 1.91
C ILE A 22 -26.57 7.45 2.96
N GLY A 23 -26.93 7.61 4.22
CA GLY A 23 -25.97 7.76 5.32
C GLY A 23 -25.04 6.56 5.49
N LEU A 24 -25.54 5.33 5.35
CA LEU A 24 -24.70 4.11 5.40
C LEU A 24 -23.74 4.02 4.23
N ILE A 25 -24.18 4.38 3.01
CA ILE A 25 -23.31 4.33 1.82
C ILE A 25 -22.23 5.41 1.91
N VAL A 26 -22.60 6.63 2.27
CA VAL A 26 -21.65 7.74 2.44
C VAL A 26 -20.72 7.48 3.64
N GLY A 27 -21.24 6.92 4.73
CA GLY A 27 -20.46 6.55 5.91
C GLY A 27 -19.39 5.49 5.61
N LYS A 28 -19.69 4.48 4.76
CA LYS A 28 -18.71 3.50 4.29
C LYS A 28 -17.66 4.09 3.35
N LEU A 29 -18.06 5.03 2.50
CA LEU A 29 -17.13 5.70 1.57
C LEU A 29 -16.21 6.71 2.27
N ILE A 30 -16.63 7.28 3.40
CA ILE A 30 -15.87 8.27 4.17
C ILE A 30 -15.15 7.63 5.37
N GLY A 31 -15.60 6.45 5.84
CA GLY A 31 -15.08 5.77 7.04
C GLY A 31 -13.70 5.15 6.88
N GLU A 32 -13.10 5.14 5.69
CA GLU A 32 -11.78 4.55 5.44
C GLU A 32 -10.66 5.59 5.28
N LYS A 33 -10.89 6.80 5.78
CA LYS A 33 -9.84 7.82 5.87
C LYS A 33 -9.80 8.39 7.28
N ASN A 34 -8.73 8.05 7.97
CA ASN A 34 -8.11 8.69 9.13
C ASN A 34 -8.18 7.94 10.45
N GLN A 35 -7.19 7.08 10.64
CA GLN A 35 -6.45 7.12 11.90
C GLN A 35 -4.97 7.28 11.57
N SER A 36 -4.57 8.50 11.29
CA SER A 36 -3.18 8.91 11.44
C SER A 36 -3.09 9.66 12.75
N SER A 37 -2.53 8.96 13.73
CA SER A 37 -2.06 9.49 14.99
C SER A 37 -1.17 10.71 14.77
N ILE A 38 -1.51 11.77 15.47
CA ILE A 38 -0.81 13.03 15.66
C ILE A 38 0.62 12.78 16.08
N TYR A 39 1.60 13.20 15.29
CA TYR A 39 2.86 13.72 15.78
C TYR A 39 3.14 15.06 15.13
N SER A 40 3.18 16.03 16.03
CA SER A 40 3.35 17.46 15.84
C SER A 40 4.72 17.84 15.31
N ALA A 41 4.70 18.91 14.52
CA ALA A 41 5.70 19.97 14.35
C ALA A 41 6.94 19.69 13.48
N ASN A 42 7.04 20.20 12.30
CA ASN A 42 7.53 21.54 11.98
C ASN A 42 7.43 21.81 10.46
N THR A 43 6.77 22.90 10.21
CA THR A 43 6.72 23.72 9.01
C THR A 43 7.96 23.69 8.13
N VAL A 44 7.82 23.32 6.86
CA VAL A 44 8.28 24.10 5.70
C VAL A 44 7.45 23.73 4.49
N SER A 45 6.76 24.72 3.96
CA SER A 45 5.96 24.64 2.73
C SER A 45 6.87 24.44 1.52
N HIS A 46 6.67 23.32 0.81
CA HIS A 46 6.94 23.27 -0.62
C HIS A 46 5.84 22.49 -1.30
N VAL A 47 5.05 23.25 -2.03
CA VAL A 47 3.98 22.81 -2.93
C VAL A 47 4.58 22.05 -4.12
N GLY A 48 4.05 20.87 -4.39
CA GLY A 48 4.21 20.17 -5.67
C GLY A 48 5.18 19.00 -5.63
N ALA A 49 4.64 17.81 -5.83
CA ALA A 49 5.33 16.54 -6.05
C ALA A 49 5.92 15.80 -4.82
N GLN A 50 5.29 15.86 -3.65
CA GLN A 50 5.80 15.20 -2.43
C GLN A 50 5.08 13.89 -2.06
N SER A 51 4.17 13.36 -2.86
CA SER A 51 3.47 12.12 -2.52
C SER A 51 4.33 10.85 -2.60
N ASN A 52 5.44 10.88 -3.34
CA ASN A 52 6.25 9.69 -3.61
C ASN A 52 7.38 9.43 -2.61
N ILE A 53 7.86 10.44 -1.88
CA ILE A 53 9.01 10.27 -0.97
C ILE A 53 8.62 9.41 0.25
N TYR A 54 7.42 9.60 0.79
CA TYR A 54 6.93 8.85 1.96
C TYR A 54 6.57 7.39 1.65
N ASN A 55 6.40 7.05 0.38
CA ASN A 55 6.05 5.69 -0.06
C ASN A 55 7.27 4.91 -0.54
N LYS A 56 8.44 5.54 -0.60
CA LYS A 56 9.68 4.89 -1.00
C LYS A 56 10.08 3.86 0.05
N PRO A 57 10.43 2.61 -0.34
CA PRO A 57 10.93 1.63 0.60
C PRO A 57 12.31 2.01 1.15
N LEU A 58 12.72 1.34 2.22
CA LEU A 58 14.07 1.48 2.75
C LEU A 58 15.09 0.99 1.72
N ILE A 59 15.92 1.89 1.24
CA ILE A 59 16.99 1.61 0.29
C ILE A 59 18.35 1.66 0.99
N ARG A 60 19.34 0.97 0.43
CA ARG A 60 20.73 1.00 0.89
C ARG A 60 21.62 1.60 -0.20
N SER A 61 22.67 2.30 0.21
CA SER A 61 23.68 2.82 -0.71
C SER A 61 24.63 1.74 -1.25
N ALA A 62 24.74 0.62 -0.55
CA ALA A 62 25.57 -0.52 -0.92
C ALA A 62 25.04 -1.81 -0.28
N PRO A 63 25.35 -2.98 -0.86
CA PRO A 63 25.05 -4.26 -0.23
C PRO A 63 25.84 -4.45 1.07
N ARG A 64 25.45 -5.43 1.89
CA ARG A 64 26.20 -5.81 3.09
C ARG A 64 27.61 -6.32 2.73
N PRO A 65 28.57 -6.30 3.69
CA PRO A 65 29.93 -6.77 3.44
C PRO A 65 30.02 -8.23 2.96
N MET A 66 29.03 -9.05 3.29
CA MET A 66 28.93 -10.46 2.85
C MET A 66 28.37 -10.60 1.42
N GLY A 67 28.09 -9.50 0.74
CA GLY A 67 27.51 -9.49 -0.59
C GLY A 67 26.02 -9.24 -0.62
N LYS A 68 25.44 -9.24 -1.82
CA LYS A 68 24.01 -9.11 -2.06
C LYS A 68 23.34 -10.49 -2.13
N ASP A 69 22.05 -10.55 -1.86
CA ASP A 69 21.25 -11.75 -2.08
C ASP A 69 20.91 -11.89 -3.56
N SER A 70 20.68 -13.12 -4.02
CA SER A 70 20.20 -13.40 -5.38
C SER A 70 18.69 -13.20 -5.40
N LEU A 71 18.23 -11.99 -5.75
CA LEU A 71 16.80 -11.67 -5.76
C LEU A 71 16.02 -12.51 -6.78
N GLN A 72 16.70 -13.14 -7.75
CA GLN A 72 16.12 -14.09 -8.70
C GLN A 72 15.54 -15.35 -8.05
N GLU A 73 15.80 -15.60 -6.76
CA GLU A 73 15.19 -16.70 -6.00
C GLU A 73 13.70 -16.41 -5.68
N ILE A 74 13.26 -15.16 -5.82
CA ILE A 74 11.85 -14.76 -5.73
C ILE A 74 11.21 -14.96 -7.10
N GLU A 75 10.09 -15.68 -7.16
CA GLU A 75 9.35 -15.88 -8.40
C GLU A 75 8.94 -14.52 -9.02
N GLY A 76 9.07 -14.39 -10.34
CA GLY A 76 8.80 -13.15 -11.06
C GLY A 76 9.97 -12.15 -11.13
N ILE A 77 11.05 -12.35 -10.36
CA ILE A 77 12.25 -11.51 -10.46
C ILE A 77 13.27 -12.13 -11.40
N ASP A 78 13.34 -11.63 -12.61
CA ASP A 78 14.37 -11.99 -13.58
C ASP A 78 15.69 -11.24 -13.32
N LYS A 79 16.73 -11.58 -14.09
CA LYS A 79 18.03 -10.95 -13.99
C LYS A 79 18.00 -9.44 -14.26
N ASN A 80 17.19 -9.00 -15.20
CA ASN A 80 17.09 -7.58 -15.55
C ASN A 80 16.40 -6.79 -14.43
N LEU A 81 15.35 -7.36 -13.86
CA LEU A 81 14.62 -6.75 -12.76
C LEU A 81 15.48 -6.72 -11.47
N GLU A 82 16.27 -7.78 -11.20
CA GLU A 82 17.25 -7.76 -10.11
C GLU A 82 18.24 -6.61 -10.26
N VAL A 83 18.78 -6.39 -11.47
CA VAL A 83 19.71 -5.27 -11.74
C VAL A 83 19.03 -3.94 -11.43
N ARG A 84 17.81 -3.73 -11.91
CA ARG A 84 17.04 -2.51 -11.66
C ARG A 84 16.71 -2.29 -10.18
N LEU A 85 16.39 -3.37 -9.45
CA LEU A 85 16.21 -3.33 -7.99
C LEU A 85 17.51 -2.94 -7.27
N ASN A 86 18.63 -3.50 -7.68
CA ASN A 86 19.95 -3.16 -7.14
C ASN A 86 20.31 -1.68 -7.41
N GLU A 87 20.00 -1.14 -8.58
CA GLU A 87 20.25 0.25 -8.96
C GLU A 87 19.51 1.24 -8.04
N ILE A 88 18.32 0.88 -7.58
CA ILE A 88 17.56 1.71 -6.63
C ILE A 88 17.91 1.43 -5.17
N GLY A 89 18.84 0.50 -4.90
CA GLY A 89 19.34 0.21 -3.55
C GLY A 89 18.63 -0.92 -2.81
N ILE A 90 17.98 -1.83 -3.54
CA ILE A 90 17.39 -3.06 -3.00
C ILE A 90 18.32 -4.23 -3.34
N PHE A 91 18.98 -4.80 -2.33
CA PHE A 91 19.99 -5.84 -2.48
C PHE A 91 19.67 -7.12 -1.72
N HIS A 92 18.71 -7.06 -0.78
CA HIS A 92 18.51 -8.13 0.19
C HIS A 92 17.04 -8.49 0.35
N PHE A 93 16.77 -9.77 0.61
CA PHE A 93 15.42 -10.28 0.86
C PHE A 93 14.72 -9.59 2.02
N ASP A 94 15.44 -9.23 3.10
CA ASP A 94 14.85 -8.54 4.24
C ASP A 94 14.29 -7.17 3.87
N GLN A 95 14.89 -6.46 2.91
CA GLN A 95 14.35 -5.19 2.43
C GLN A 95 12.97 -5.37 1.76
N ILE A 96 12.82 -6.41 0.94
CA ILE A 96 11.56 -6.74 0.24
C ILE A 96 10.51 -7.25 1.25
N ALA A 97 10.93 -8.09 2.20
CA ALA A 97 10.05 -8.66 3.22
C ALA A 97 9.38 -7.62 4.14
N GLU A 98 9.98 -6.44 4.26
CA GLU A 98 9.48 -5.33 5.08
C GLU A 98 8.65 -4.31 4.30
N TRP A 99 8.40 -4.51 3.00
CA TRP A 99 7.61 -3.56 2.23
C TRP A 99 6.16 -3.50 2.70
N THR A 100 5.66 -2.29 2.75
CA THR A 100 4.24 -2.01 2.94
C THR A 100 3.53 -1.97 1.57
N PRO A 101 2.20 -2.06 1.50
CA PRO A 101 1.47 -1.90 0.24
C PRO A 101 1.79 -0.58 -0.50
N LYS A 102 2.12 0.47 0.25
CA LYS A 102 2.55 1.74 -0.34
C LYS A 102 3.94 1.66 -0.97
N ASN A 103 4.83 0.87 -0.38
CA ASN A 103 6.16 0.62 -0.95
C ASN A 103 6.03 -0.22 -2.23
N CYS A 104 5.21 -1.28 -2.23
CA CYS A 104 4.95 -2.10 -3.41
C CYS A 104 4.47 -1.24 -4.57
N LYS A 105 3.45 -0.42 -4.34
CA LYS A 105 2.93 0.51 -5.36
C LYS A 105 4.00 1.47 -5.86
N TRP A 106 4.84 2.02 -4.98
CA TRP A 106 5.95 2.90 -5.38
C TRP A 106 6.96 2.17 -6.28
N ILE A 107 7.32 0.93 -5.94
CA ILE A 107 8.24 0.09 -6.74
C ILE A 107 7.62 -0.23 -8.11
N GLU A 108 6.35 -0.64 -8.16
CA GLU A 108 5.64 -0.93 -9.41
C GLU A 108 5.63 0.27 -10.34
N GLU A 109 5.29 1.45 -9.83
CA GLU A 109 5.31 2.70 -10.59
C GLU A 109 6.73 3.08 -11.04
N HIS A 110 7.71 2.96 -10.16
CA HIS A 110 9.10 3.35 -10.43
C HIS A 110 9.79 2.43 -11.44
N LEU A 111 9.57 1.13 -11.30
CA LEU A 111 10.13 0.13 -12.20
C LEU A 111 9.22 -0.21 -13.39
N LYS A 112 8.06 0.46 -13.51
CA LYS A 112 7.05 0.22 -14.56
C LYS A 112 6.69 -1.26 -14.66
N LEU A 113 6.38 -1.87 -13.52
CA LEU A 113 5.84 -3.21 -13.42
C LEU A 113 4.33 -3.19 -13.66
N GLU A 114 3.72 -4.35 -13.83
CA GLU A 114 2.28 -4.48 -13.89
C GLU A 114 1.64 -4.11 -12.55
N HIS A 115 0.39 -3.69 -12.59
CA HIS A 115 -0.34 -3.29 -11.39
C HIS A 115 -0.61 -4.51 -10.49
N ASN A 116 -0.24 -4.41 -9.22
CA ASN A 116 -0.31 -5.49 -8.22
C ASN A 116 0.58 -6.71 -8.50
N GLN A 117 1.53 -6.64 -9.41
CA GLN A 117 2.43 -7.75 -9.74
C GLN A 117 3.15 -8.28 -8.50
N ILE A 118 3.63 -7.40 -7.62
CA ILE A 118 4.35 -7.76 -6.39
C ILE A 118 3.47 -8.60 -5.44
N GLU A 119 2.17 -8.27 -5.35
CA GLU A 119 1.23 -9.02 -4.51
C GLU A 119 0.81 -10.34 -5.17
N GLU A 120 0.53 -10.34 -6.47
CA GLU A 120 0.12 -11.52 -7.23
C GLU A 120 1.19 -12.60 -7.28
N GLU A 121 2.44 -12.21 -7.43
CA GLU A 121 3.61 -13.10 -7.43
C GLU A 121 4.17 -13.37 -6.01
N ASN A 122 3.50 -12.89 -4.95
CA ASN A 122 3.83 -13.16 -3.55
C ASN A 122 5.27 -12.80 -3.10
N TRP A 123 5.88 -11.79 -3.67
CA TRP A 123 7.27 -11.42 -3.41
C TRP A 123 7.60 -11.22 -1.92
N LEU A 124 6.69 -10.62 -1.15
CA LEU A 124 6.89 -10.36 0.28
C LEU A 124 6.98 -11.66 1.09
N VAL A 125 6.13 -12.62 0.75
CA VAL A 125 6.07 -13.92 1.45
C VAL A 125 7.32 -14.72 1.14
N GLU A 126 7.71 -14.77 -0.11
CA GLU A 126 8.94 -15.48 -0.54
C GLU A 126 10.19 -14.84 0.04
N ALA A 127 10.31 -13.51 -0.06
CA ALA A 127 11.42 -12.77 0.53
C ALA A 127 11.52 -13.00 2.04
N LYS A 128 10.38 -13.07 2.76
CA LYS A 128 10.36 -13.38 4.19
C LYS A 128 10.82 -14.80 4.50
N ASN A 129 10.48 -15.75 3.68
CA ASN A 129 10.93 -17.14 3.83
C ASN A 129 12.42 -17.27 3.53
N LEU A 130 12.91 -16.65 2.45
CA LEU A 130 14.31 -16.66 2.05
C LEU A 130 15.20 -15.91 3.05
N SER A 131 14.72 -14.81 3.64
CA SER A 131 15.45 -14.06 4.66
C SER A 131 15.65 -14.83 5.97
N LYS A 132 14.71 -15.75 6.32
CA LYS A 132 14.81 -16.60 7.52
C LYS A 132 15.73 -17.81 7.34
N ASN A 133 15.88 -18.29 6.11
CA ASN A 133 16.71 -19.41 5.75
C ASN A 133 17.82 -18.96 4.78
N PRO A 134 18.79 -18.15 5.23
CA PRO A 134 19.91 -17.82 4.36
C PRO A 134 20.61 -19.13 4.04
N LYS A 135 20.56 -19.54 2.77
CA LYS A 135 21.42 -20.66 2.31
C LYS A 135 22.84 -20.29 2.69
N ILE A 136 23.44 -21.09 3.56
CA ILE A 136 24.82 -20.91 4.00
C ILE A 136 25.67 -20.92 2.71
N ARG A 137 26.21 -19.78 2.36
CA ARG A 137 27.17 -19.59 1.26
C ARG A 137 28.59 -19.74 1.80
#